data_59466a4b41596d06152f8d581447615d
#
_entry.id   59466a4b41596d06152f8d581447615d
#
_cell.length_a   1.000
_cell.length_b   1.000
_cell.length_c   1.000
_cell.angle_alpha   90.00
_cell.angle_beta   90.00
_cell.angle_gamma   90.00
#
_symmetry.space_group_name_H-M   'P 1'
#
loop_
_entity.id
_entity.type
_entity.pdbx_description
1 polymer ?
#
loop_
_entity_poly.entity_id
_entity_poly.type
_entity_poly.pdbx_seq_one_letter_code
_entity_poly.pdbx_strand_id
1 'polypeptide(L)'
;MRYFNEVYGMLGVLLTNDDIMGESNYHHLLPEVVTRLENLGILEDSEGAKVVYPGGWINREGEPMPLIIQKADGAYNYATTDLACIIDRVERLGCDDLLYVVGTPQTQHFKMVFEVATQAGFMNESHNSAHVMFGSVMDSDGKILKLSLIHI
;
A
#
# COMPACT_ATOMS: atom_id res chain seq x y z
N MET A 1 17.84 3.30 -13.90
CA MET A 1 17.90 4.61 -13.20
C MET A 1 18.21 5.77 -14.15
N ARG A 2 19.32 5.77 -14.93
CA ARG A 2 19.69 6.90 -15.79
C ARG A 2 18.55 7.41 -16.69
N TYR A 3 17.85 6.50 -17.39
CA TYR A 3 16.73 6.84 -18.26
C TYR A 3 15.55 7.49 -17.51
N PHE A 4 15.21 6.97 -16.33
CA PHE A 4 14.16 7.56 -15.51
C PHE A 4 14.51 8.97 -15.06
N ASN A 5 15.76 9.21 -14.66
CA ASN A 5 16.21 10.53 -14.23
C ASN A 5 16.17 11.56 -15.40
N GLU A 6 16.47 11.14 -16.63
CA GLU A 6 16.32 11.99 -17.82
C GLU A 6 14.84 12.39 -18.01
N VAL A 7 13.91 11.43 -17.91
CA VAL A 7 12.47 11.71 -18.03
C VAL A 7 11.98 12.59 -16.87
N TYR A 8 12.40 12.33 -15.65
CA TYR A 8 12.05 13.14 -14.48
C TYR A 8 12.55 14.58 -14.63
N GLY A 9 13.77 14.77 -15.14
CA GLY A 9 14.31 16.09 -15.44
C GLY A 9 13.47 16.84 -16.49
N MET A 10 13.03 16.17 -17.55
CA MET A 10 12.16 16.76 -18.57
C MET A 10 10.77 17.14 -18.01
N LEU A 11 10.27 16.41 -17.04
CA LEU A 11 8.98 16.66 -16.37
C LEU A 11 9.08 17.67 -15.23
N GLY A 12 10.28 18.15 -14.87
CA GLY A 12 10.49 19.06 -13.77
C GLY A 12 10.24 18.40 -12.38
N VAL A 13 10.44 17.09 -12.26
CA VAL A 13 10.34 16.38 -11.00
C VAL A 13 11.45 16.82 -10.07
N LEU A 14 11.10 17.24 -8.86
CA LEU A 14 12.05 17.75 -7.85
C LEU A 14 12.72 16.63 -7.03
N LEU A 15 12.18 15.41 -7.09
CA LEU A 15 12.71 14.26 -6.35
C LEU A 15 14.09 13.85 -6.91
N THR A 16 14.94 13.40 -6.00
CA THR A 16 16.33 12.97 -6.29
C THR A 16 16.50 11.48 -5.97
N ASN A 17 17.70 10.97 -6.18
CA ASN A 17 18.02 9.59 -5.80
C ASN A 17 17.94 9.36 -4.27
N ASP A 18 18.08 10.41 -3.47
CA ASP A 18 18.00 10.33 -2.01
C ASP A 18 16.56 10.15 -1.51
N ASP A 19 15.59 10.46 -2.37
CA ASP A 19 14.16 10.28 -2.08
C ASP A 19 13.65 8.88 -2.45
N ILE A 20 14.50 8.02 -3.03
CA ILE A 20 14.12 6.68 -3.46
C ILE A 20 13.94 5.77 -2.25
N MET A 21 12.70 5.33 -2.02
CA MET A 21 12.34 4.41 -0.95
C MET A 21 11.48 3.28 -1.52
N GLY A 22 12.14 2.23 -2.02
CA GLY A 22 11.48 1.05 -2.59
C GLY A 22 10.93 0.12 -1.51
N GLU A 23 10.02 -0.79 -1.88
CA GLU A 23 9.37 -1.75 -0.98
C GLU A 23 10.36 -2.54 -0.12
N SER A 24 11.51 -2.94 -0.68
CA SER A 24 12.55 -3.69 0.04
C SER A 24 13.14 -2.94 1.24
N ASN A 25 13.06 -1.61 1.25
CA ASN A 25 13.55 -0.80 2.36
C ASN A 25 12.70 -0.95 3.62
N TYR A 26 11.47 -1.44 3.48
CA TYR A 26 10.53 -1.63 4.60
C TYR A 26 10.55 -3.05 5.19
N HIS A 27 11.31 -4.00 4.61
CA HIS A 27 11.32 -5.40 5.06
C HIS A 27 11.65 -5.57 6.55
N HIS A 28 12.50 -4.72 7.09
CA HIS A 28 12.87 -4.76 8.51
C HIS A 28 11.73 -4.33 9.46
N LEU A 29 10.72 -3.61 8.95
CA LEU A 29 9.55 -3.16 9.71
C LEU A 29 8.38 -4.15 9.67
N LEU A 30 8.35 -5.10 8.73
CA LEU A 30 7.20 -6.00 8.55
C LEU A 30 6.87 -6.83 9.80
N PRO A 31 7.86 -7.41 10.52
CA PRO A 31 7.58 -8.09 11.79
C PRO A 31 6.96 -7.17 12.84
N GLU A 32 7.38 -5.91 12.88
CA GLU A 32 6.87 -4.91 13.82
C GLU A 32 5.40 -4.59 13.53
N VAL A 33 5.01 -4.45 12.26
CA VAL A 33 3.60 -4.25 11.87
C VAL A 33 2.73 -5.37 12.43
N VAL A 34 3.13 -6.64 12.22
CA VAL A 34 2.39 -7.80 12.74
C VAL A 34 2.27 -7.73 14.26
N THR A 35 3.40 -7.49 14.95
CA THR A 35 3.44 -7.41 16.42
C THR A 35 2.53 -6.29 16.97
N ARG A 36 2.53 -5.12 16.31
CA ARG A 36 1.66 -4.00 16.72
C ARG A 36 0.18 -4.35 16.56
N LEU A 37 -0.21 -4.98 15.43
CA LEU A 37 -1.60 -5.40 15.18
C LEU A 37 -2.03 -6.51 16.15
N GLU A 38 -1.13 -7.46 16.51
CA GLU A 38 -1.37 -8.48 17.52
C GLU A 38 -1.62 -7.86 18.90
N ASN A 39 -0.75 -6.94 19.33
CA ASN A 39 -0.85 -6.26 20.62
C ASN A 39 -2.14 -5.43 20.77
N LEU A 40 -2.66 -4.91 19.65
CA LEU A 40 -3.94 -4.21 19.60
C LEU A 40 -5.15 -5.14 19.61
N GLY A 41 -4.96 -6.46 19.44
CA GLY A 41 -6.02 -7.46 19.41
C GLY A 41 -6.93 -7.37 18.19
N ILE A 42 -6.45 -6.76 17.09
CA ILE A 42 -7.21 -6.62 15.83
C ILE A 42 -6.74 -7.58 14.74
N LEU A 43 -5.68 -8.36 15.00
CA LEU A 43 -5.18 -9.38 14.10
C LEU A 43 -5.85 -10.71 14.42
N GLU A 44 -6.43 -11.34 13.41
CA GLU A 44 -7.16 -12.61 13.53
C GLU A 44 -6.52 -13.69 12.65
N ASP A 45 -6.69 -14.97 13.05
CA ASP A 45 -6.30 -16.12 12.23
C ASP A 45 -7.46 -16.53 11.32
N SER A 46 -7.22 -16.58 10.03
CA SER A 46 -8.18 -17.02 9.02
C SER A 46 -7.50 -17.96 8.03
N GLU A 47 -7.91 -19.22 8.01
CA GLU A 47 -7.35 -20.26 7.13
C GLU A 47 -5.81 -20.37 7.19
N GLY A 48 -5.25 -20.15 8.38
CA GLY A 48 -3.81 -20.16 8.63
C GLY A 48 -3.09 -18.85 8.23
N ALA A 49 -3.78 -17.88 7.66
CA ALA A 49 -3.26 -16.54 7.42
C ALA A 49 -3.62 -15.61 8.57
N LYS A 50 -2.81 -14.57 8.80
CA LYS A 50 -3.10 -13.49 9.72
C LYS A 50 -3.78 -12.34 8.98
N VAL A 51 -4.94 -11.92 9.43
CA VAL A 51 -5.78 -10.94 8.75
C VAL A 51 -6.30 -9.88 9.69
N VAL A 52 -6.67 -8.72 9.16
CA VAL A 52 -7.46 -7.70 9.85
C VAL A 52 -8.75 -7.49 9.06
N TYR A 53 -9.88 -7.38 9.75
CA TYR A 53 -11.15 -7.02 9.13
C TYR A 53 -11.43 -5.53 9.33
N PRO A 54 -11.16 -4.67 8.31
CA PRO A 54 -11.60 -3.28 8.36
C PRO A 54 -13.12 -3.21 8.31
N GLY A 55 -13.71 -2.28 9.05
CA GLY A 55 -15.16 -2.20 9.19
C GLY A 55 -15.88 -1.90 7.87
N GLY A 56 -17.04 -2.54 7.64
CA GLY A 56 -17.92 -2.23 6.51
C GLY A 56 -17.54 -2.84 5.16
N TRP A 57 -16.42 -3.56 5.06
CA TRP A 57 -16.05 -4.26 3.82
C TRP A 57 -16.63 -5.65 3.78
N ILE A 58 -17.39 -5.93 2.71
CA ILE A 58 -18.00 -7.24 2.46
C ILE A 58 -17.61 -7.74 1.05
N ASN A 59 -17.47 -9.05 0.92
CA ASN A 59 -17.27 -9.71 -0.36
C ASN A 59 -18.58 -9.86 -1.14
N ARG A 60 -18.56 -10.51 -2.30
CA ARG A 60 -19.75 -10.71 -3.15
C ARG A 60 -20.79 -11.63 -2.51
N GLU A 61 -20.36 -12.46 -1.59
CA GLU A 61 -21.19 -13.40 -0.83
C GLU A 61 -21.82 -12.75 0.42
N GLY A 62 -21.47 -11.48 0.72
CA GLY A 62 -21.97 -10.73 1.87
C GLY A 62 -21.17 -10.98 3.16
N GLU A 63 -20.01 -11.64 3.08
CA GLU A 63 -19.16 -11.92 4.22
C GLU A 63 -18.10 -10.81 4.42
N PRO A 64 -17.62 -10.59 5.66
CA PRO A 64 -16.55 -9.63 5.92
C PRO A 64 -15.33 -9.91 5.07
N MET A 65 -14.79 -8.84 4.46
CA MET A 65 -13.60 -8.94 3.62
C MET A 65 -12.34 -8.65 4.43
N PRO A 66 -11.40 -9.62 4.53
CA PRO A 66 -10.17 -9.43 5.27
C PRO A 66 -9.11 -8.67 4.46
N LEU A 67 -8.30 -7.89 5.16
CA LEU A 67 -7.01 -7.42 4.67
C LEU A 67 -5.94 -8.43 5.15
N ILE A 68 -5.33 -9.16 4.21
CA ILE A 68 -4.32 -10.17 4.55
C ILE A 68 -3.02 -9.46 4.92
N ILE A 69 -2.55 -9.70 6.14
CA ILE A 69 -1.29 -9.16 6.67
C ILE A 69 -0.15 -10.17 6.45
N GLN A 70 -0.35 -11.42 6.87
CA GLN A 70 0.63 -12.48 6.67
C GLN A 70 -0.06 -13.72 6.12
N LYS A 71 0.52 -14.32 5.10
CA LYS A 71 -0.01 -15.54 4.48
C LYS A 71 0.23 -16.77 5.36
N ALA A 72 -0.46 -17.87 5.07
CA ALA A 72 -0.32 -19.14 5.78
C ALA A 72 1.10 -19.74 5.72
N ASP A 73 1.87 -19.43 4.70
CA ASP A 73 3.28 -19.83 4.55
C ASP A 73 4.25 -18.92 5.31
N GLY A 74 3.75 -17.93 6.04
CA GLY A 74 4.54 -16.95 6.79
C GLY A 74 5.03 -15.76 5.97
N ALA A 75 4.80 -15.73 4.65
CA ALA A 75 5.18 -14.60 3.82
C ALA A 75 4.30 -13.38 4.11
N TYR A 76 4.90 -12.19 4.11
CA TYR A 76 4.16 -10.95 4.25
C TYR A 76 3.42 -10.61 2.95
N ASN A 77 2.27 -9.94 3.09
CA ASN A 77 1.50 -9.46 1.95
C ASN A 77 1.81 -7.98 1.66
N TYR A 78 1.39 -7.49 0.51
CA TYR A 78 1.55 -6.07 0.12
C TYR A 78 0.95 -5.11 1.15
N ALA A 79 -0.19 -5.47 1.74
CA ALA A 79 -0.81 -4.66 2.79
C ALA A 79 0.13 -4.40 3.97
N THR A 80 0.96 -5.37 4.36
CA THR A 80 1.92 -5.21 5.45
C THR A 80 3.02 -4.23 5.08
N THR A 81 3.50 -4.28 3.82
CA THR A 81 4.47 -3.31 3.31
C THR A 81 3.88 -1.91 3.27
N ASP A 82 2.62 -1.77 2.82
CA ASP A 82 1.96 -0.46 2.78
C ASP A 82 1.70 0.10 4.18
N LEU A 83 1.33 -0.73 5.16
CA LEU A 83 1.23 -0.31 6.56
C LEU A 83 2.59 0.10 7.14
N ALA A 84 3.66 -0.63 6.82
CA ALA A 84 5.03 -0.26 7.20
C ALA A 84 5.43 1.08 6.59
N CYS A 85 5.06 1.34 5.32
CA CYS A 85 5.26 2.64 4.68
C CYS A 85 4.53 3.76 5.41
N ILE A 86 3.30 3.53 5.85
CA ILE A 86 2.52 4.53 6.60
C ILE A 86 3.22 4.84 7.93
N ILE A 87 3.58 3.81 8.69
CA ILE A 87 4.31 3.98 9.96
C ILE A 87 5.58 4.81 9.76
N ASP A 88 6.40 4.45 8.77
CA ASP A 88 7.64 5.15 8.47
C ASP A 88 7.41 6.64 8.10
N ARG A 89 6.40 6.90 7.27
CA ARG A 89 6.08 8.27 6.86
C ARG A 89 5.53 9.12 7.98
N VAL A 90 4.69 8.55 8.84
CA VAL A 90 4.11 9.25 9.98
C VAL A 90 5.14 9.40 11.10
N GLU A 91 5.75 8.31 11.55
CA GLU A 91 6.57 8.31 12.77
C GLU A 91 8.00 8.82 12.53
N ARG A 92 8.64 8.44 11.40
CA ARG A 92 10.01 8.84 11.11
C ARG A 92 10.09 10.15 10.31
N LEU A 93 9.27 10.30 9.28
CA LEU A 93 9.30 11.49 8.42
C LEU A 93 8.41 12.62 8.94
N GLY A 94 7.46 12.35 9.85
CA GLY A 94 6.54 13.34 10.39
C GLY A 94 5.59 13.92 9.34
N CYS A 95 5.14 13.10 8.39
CA CYS A 95 4.25 13.56 7.33
C CYS A 95 2.81 13.66 7.83
N ASP A 96 2.17 14.80 7.59
CA ASP A 96 0.75 15.03 7.85
C ASP A 96 -0.13 14.55 6.66
N ASP A 97 0.38 14.69 5.43
CA ASP A 97 -0.32 14.34 4.19
C ASP A 97 0.36 13.16 3.48
N LEU A 98 -0.37 12.06 3.29
CA LEU A 98 0.09 10.85 2.62
C LEU A 98 -0.62 10.68 1.28
N LEU A 99 0.04 11.05 0.18
CA LEU A 99 -0.52 10.96 -1.17
C LEU A 99 0.02 9.73 -1.90
N TYR A 100 -0.87 8.78 -2.21
CA TYR A 100 -0.54 7.57 -2.95
C TYR A 100 -0.96 7.70 -4.40
N VAL A 101 0.00 8.01 -5.27
CA VAL A 101 -0.22 8.16 -6.72
C VAL A 101 -0.12 6.79 -7.38
N VAL A 102 -1.24 6.09 -7.49
CA VAL A 102 -1.32 4.69 -7.94
C VAL A 102 -2.53 4.48 -8.86
N GLY A 103 -2.43 3.51 -9.78
CA GLY A 103 -3.50 3.22 -10.75
C GLY A 103 -4.83 2.82 -10.10
N THR A 104 -5.93 3.18 -10.75
CA THR A 104 -7.32 2.93 -10.31
C THR A 104 -7.59 1.50 -9.81
N PRO A 105 -7.01 0.41 -10.37
CA PRO A 105 -7.27 -0.95 -9.87
C PRO A 105 -6.90 -1.18 -8.41
N GLN A 106 -6.05 -0.35 -7.81
CA GLN A 106 -5.63 -0.46 -6.41
C GLN A 106 -6.54 0.29 -5.42
N THR A 107 -7.65 0.90 -5.91
CA THR A 107 -8.51 1.76 -5.09
C THR A 107 -9.04 1.06 -3.83
N GLN A 108 -9.55 -0.16 -3.98
CA GLN A 108 -10.08 -0.92 -2.85
C GLN A 108 -8.98 -1.24 -1.84
N HIS A 109 -7.83 -1.68 -2.32
CA HIS A 109 -6.67 -2.01 -1.48
C HIS A 109 -6.27 -0.83 -0.60
N PHE A 110 -6.03 0.36 -1.19
CA PHE A 110 -5.61 1.53 -0.41
C PHE A 110 -6.67 2.02 0.58
N LYS A 111 -7.95 1.95 0.21
CA LYS A 111 -9.02 2.27 1.17
C LYS A 111 -8.98 1.37 2.39
N MET A 112 -8.84 0.05 2.20
CA MET A 112 -8.72 -0.90 3.31
C MET A 112 -7.44 -0.68 4.13
N VAL A 113 -6.31 -0.41 3.47
CA VAL A 113 -5.03 -0.11 4.16
C VAL A 113 -5.13 1.14 5.03
N PHE A 114 -5.71 2.23 4.51
CA PHE A 114 -5.89 3.46 5.29
C PHE A 114 -6.83 3.27 6.48
N GLU A 115 -7.89 2.50 6.29
CA GLU A 115 -8.82 2.19 7.37
C GLU A 115 -8.15 1.37 8.47
N VAL A 116 -7.39 0.32 8.12
CA VAL A 116 -6.62 -0.46 9.09
C VAL A 116 -5.54 0.41 9.76
N ALA A 117 -4.85 1.28 9.03
CA ALA A 117 -3.86 2.18 9.61
C ALA A 117 -4.49 3.14 10.63
N THR A 118 -5.69 3.64 10.37
CA THR A 118 -6.45 4.48 11.31
C THR A 118 -6.93 3.67 12.51
N GLN A 119 -7.50 2.49 12.29
CA GLN A 119 -7.94 1.57 13.33
C GLN A 119 -6.80 1.16 14.27
N ALA A 120 -5.62 0.93 13.71
CA ALA A 120 -4.41 0.57 14.44
C ALA A 120 -3.71 1.78 15.13
N GLY A 121 -4.18 3.00 14.91
CA GLY A 121 -3.56 4.21 15.43
C GLY A 121 -2.21 4.56 14.77
N PHE A 122 -1.88 3.97 13.62
CA PHE A 122 -0.72 4.36 12.80
C PHE A 122 -0.92 5.72 12.13
N MET A 123 -2.18 6.09 11.93
CA MET A 123 -2.65 7.43 11.58
C MET A 123 -3.74 7.87 12.55
N ASN A 124 -3.89 9.18 12.72
CA ASN A 124 -4.94 9.80 13.55
C ASN A 124 -5.59 10.96 12.78
N GLU A 125 -6.48 11.70 13.43
CA GLU A 125 -7.25 12.80 12.83
C GLU A 125 -6.40 13.97 12.28
N SER A 126 -5.12 14.07 12.68
CA SER A 126 -4.20 15.07 12.13
C SER A 126 -3.56 14.68 10.80
N HIS A 127 -3.71 13.41 10.40
CA HIS A 127 -3.12 12.90 9.16
C HIS A 127 -4.18 12.77 8.07
N ASN A 128 -3.82 13.21 6.87
CA ASN A 128 -4.64 13.02 5.68
C ASN A 128 -4.03 11.93 4.80
N SER A 129 -4.86 11.01 4.30
CA SER A 129 -4.42 10.02 3.32
C SER A 129 -5.31 10.06 2.08
N ALA A 130 -4.70 10.02 0.91
CA ALA A 130 -5.43 10.05 -0.34
C ALA A 130 -4.81 9.10 -1.38
N HIS A 131 -5.65 8.31 -2.03
CA HIS A 131 -5.31 7.59 -3.24
C HIS A 131 -5.58 8.50 -4.44
N VAL A 132 -4.50 9.07 -5.00
CA VAL A 132 -4.55 9.89 -6.21
C VAL A 132 -4.51 8.95 -7.42
N MET A 133 -5.69 8.68 -7.96
CA MET A 133 -5.87 7.68 -9.01
C MET A 133 -5.49 8.19 -10.39
N PHE A 134 -4.87 7.33 -11.20
CA PHE A 134 -4.74 7.54 -12.63
C PHE A 134 -5.27 6.33 -13.41
N GLY A 135 -5.70 6.58 -14.65
CA GLY A 135 -6.24 5.54 -15.54
C GLY A 135 -5.14 4.64 -16.13
N SER A 136 -5.58 3.54 -16.74
CA SER A 136 -4.70 2.63 -17.46
C SER A 136 -4.51 3.08 -18.91
N VAL A 137 -3.31 2.90 -19.45
CA VAL A 137 -3.06 3.06 -20.90
C VAL A 137 -3.59 1.82 -21.61
N MET A 138 -4.40 2.03 -22.64
CA MET A 138 -5.03 0.97 -23.43
C MET A 138 -4.41 0.91 -24.83
N ASP A 139 -4.44 -0.28 -25.44
CA ASP A 139 -4.15 -0.46 -26.85
C ASP A 139 -5.35 -0.04 -27.74
N SER A 140 -5.18 -0.16 -29.05
CA SER A 140 -6.23 0.14 -30.03
C SER A 140 -7.50 -0.71 -29.88
N ASP A 141 -7.37 -1.88 -29.25
CA ASP A 141 -8.47 -2.83 -29.01
C ASP A 141 -9.15 -2.61 -27.66
N GLY A 142 -8.74 -1.58 -26.89
CA GLY A 142 -9.28 -1.26 -25.58
C GLY A 142 -8.78 -2.18 -24.46
N LYS A 143 -7.69 -2.91 -24.67
CA LYS A 143 -7.06 -3.74 -23.63
C LYS A 143 -5.99 -2.97 -22.90
N ILE A 144 -5.90 -3.18 -21.59
CA ILE A 144 -4.85 -2.56 -20.76
C ILE A 144 -3.48 -3.05 -21.24
N LEU A 145 -2.59 -2.11 -21.60
CA LEU A 145 -1.21 -2.42 -21.91
C LEU A 145 -0.50 -2.97 -20.66
N LYS A 146 -0.01 -4.21 -20.78
CA LYS A 146 0.84 -4.81 -19.75
C LYS A 146 2.30 -4.56 -20.08
N LEU A 147 3.13 -4.37 -19.06
CA LEU A 147 4.59 -4.18 -19.23
C LEU A 147 5.26 -5.30 -20.03
N SER A 148 4.72 -6.52 -19.99
CA SER A 148 5.19 -7.67 -20.79
C SER A 148 5.00 -7.52 -22.29
N LEU A 149 4.22 -6.54 -22.77
CA LEU A 149 4.01 -6.24 -24.19
C LEU A 149 4.93 -5.13 -24.72
N ILE A 150 5.74 -4.53 -23.86
CA ILE A 150 6.72 -3.51 -24.22
C ILE A 150 8.08 -4.20 -24.48
N HIS A 151 8.10 -5.19 -25.33
CA HIS A 151 9.33 -5.67 -25.95
C HIS A 151 9.44 -4.96 -27.31
N ILE A 152 10.13 -3.83 -27.27
CA ILE A 152 10.72 -3.21 -28.46
C ILE A 152 12.20 -3.57 -28.48
#